data_19fcdebab564f792fb8db65687716e69
#
_entry.id   19fcdebab564f792fb8db65687716e69
#
_cell.length_a   1.000
_cell.length_b   1.000
_cell.length_c   1.000
_cell.angle_alpha   90.00
_cell.angle_beta   90.00
_cell.angle_gamma   90.00
#
_symmetry.space_group_name_H-M   'P 1'
#
loop_
_entity.id
_entity.type
_entity.pdbx_description
1 polymer ?
#
loop_
_entity_poly.entity_id
_entity_poly.type
_entity_poly.pdbx_seq_one_letter_code
_entity_poly.pdbx_strand_id
1 'polypeptide(L)'
;MAISAKDVMELRKQTDCGMMECKKALTQADGDFEKAIEILREQGLAAANKKAGRIAAEGMVYAVSFDNCAVVVEVNAETDFVAKNDKFVDFTKNLAKVVADENPADVEALMACKMGDGTVDDALKALILVIKENIKVRRFARYEGHCAAYVHGGGTHGVIVKFETSDDVAAKAEFAAFGKDIAMQVAAANPSYLNESDVPEDVLAKEKGDRKSTRLNSSHSKISYAVFCLK
;
A
#
# COMPACT_ATOMS: atom_id res chain seq x y z
N MET A 1 40.17 8.32 -12.18
CA MET A 1 40.65 8.45 -10.78
C MET A 1 40.49 7.13 -10.04
N ALA A 2 41.34 6.83 -9.05
CA ALA A 2 41.09 5.64 -8.21
C ALA A 2 39.94 5.92 -7.25
N ILE A 3 38.86 5.16 -7.34
CA ILE A 3 37.69 5.30 -6.49
C ILE A 3 38.02 4.79 -5.09
N SER A 4 37.88 5.64 -4.09
CA SER A 4 38.18 5.28 -2.71
C SER A 4 37.01 4.51 -2.07
N ALA A 5 37.31 3.70 -1.04
CA ALA A 5 36.27 3.04 -0.25
C ALA A 5 35.30 4.05 0.42
N LYS A 6 35.80 5.27 0.71
CA LYS A 6 35.02 6.35 1.30
C LYS A 6 33.95 6.87 0.32
N ASP A 7 34.30 7.05 -0.96
CA ASP A 7 33.37 7.49 -1.99
C ASP A 7 32.26 6.45 -2.22
N VAL A 8 32.61 5.17 -2.20
CA VAL A 8 31.63 4.06 -2.31
C VAL A 8 30.69 4.05 -1.11
N MET A 9 31.20 4.28 0.10
CA MET A 9 30.36 4.35 1.30
C MET A 9 29.43 5.58 1.29
N GLU A 10 29.90 6.71 0.79
CA GLU A 10 29.13 7.94 0.68
C GLU A 10 27.98 7.77 -0.33
N LEU A 11 28.27 7.24 -1.54
CA LEU A 11 27.23 6.93 -2.52
C LEU A 11 26.22 5.92 -2.01
N ARG A 12 26.70 4.89 -1.28
CA ARG A 12 25.81 3.92 -0.64
C ARG A 12 24.88 4.55 0.40
N LYS A 13 25.38 5.52 1.18
CA LYS A 13 24.58 6.23 2.18
C LYS A 13 23.48 7.07 1.53
N GLN A 14 23.75 7.62 0.35
CA GLN A 14 22.78 8.43 -0.41
C GLN A 14 21.74 7.56 -1.15
N THR A 15 22.15 6.41 -1.70
CA THR A 15 21.30 5.60 -2.60
C THR A 15 20.78 4.31 -2.00
N ASP A 16 21.32 3.91 -0.83
CA ASP A 16 21.03 2.61 -0.17
C ASP A 16 21.33 1.36 -1.04
N CYS A 17 21.96 1.54 -2.20
CA CYS A 17 22.33 0.45 -3.09
C CYS A 17 23.45 -0.43 -2.50
N GLY A 18 23.62 -1.62 -3.05
CA GLY A 18 24.70 -2.53 -2.63
C GLY A 18 26.08 -1.92 -2.89
N MET A 19 27.06 -2.24 -2.02
CA MET A 19 28.41 -1.68 -2.10
C MET A 19 29.08 -1.94 -3.47
N MET A 20 28.84 -3.12 -4.06
CA MET A 20 29.40 -3.47 -5.36
C MET A 20 28.74 -2.72 -6.51
N GLU A 21 27.43 -2.48 -6.42
CA GLU A 21 26.68 -1.65 -7.37
C GLU A 21 27.19 -0.20 -7.33
N CYS A 22 27.32 0.38 -6.14
CA CYS A 22 27.87 1.73 -5.96
C CYS A 22 29.29 1.84 -6.51
N LYS A 23 30.17 0.85 -6.23
CA LYS A 23 31.52 0.84 -6.76
C LYS A 23 31.56 0.79 -8.28
N LYS A 24 30.73 -0.08 -8.90
CA LYS A 24 30.62 -0.16 -10.36
C LYS A 24 30.12 1.13 -10.98
N ALA A 25 29.06 1.73 -10.40
CA ALA A 25 28.49 2.97 -10.88
C ALA A 25 29.52 4.13 -10.81
N LEU A 26 30.22 4.28 -9.69
CA LEU A 26 31.31 5.27 -9.57
C LEU A 26 32.45 5.02 -10.56
N THR A 27 32.79 3.75 -10.81
CA THR A 27 33.83 3.42 -11.78
C THR A 27 33.42 3.81 -13.19
N GLN A 28 32.16 3.56 -13.57
CA GLN A 28 31.61 3.94 -14.88
C GLN A 28 31.43 5.44 -15.03
N ALA A 29 31.21 6.17 -13.93
CA ALA A 29 31.05 7.60 -13.86
C ALA A 29 32.39 8.35 -13.66
N ASP A 30 33.55 7.66 -13.69
CA ASP A 30 34.87 8.25 -13.41
C ASP A 30 34.95 9.03 -12.07
N GLY A 31 34.16 8.61 -11.07
CA GLY A 31 34.09 9.23 -9.76
C GLY A 31 33.07 10.37 -9.63
N ASP A 32 32.31 10.67 -10.67
CA ASP A 32 31.22 11.65 -10.65
C ASP A 32 29.99 11.05 -9.96
N PHE A 33 29.58 11.65 -8.84
CA PHE A 33 28.46 11.16 -8.01
C PHE A 33 27.10 11.31 -8.70
N GLU A 34 26.86 12.43 -9.40
CA GLU A 34 25.58 12.65 -10.08
C GLU A 34 25.37 11.64 -11.20
N LYS A 35 26.40 11.43 -12.02
CA LYS A 35 26.37 10.40 -13.05
C LYS A 35 26.27 8.99 -12.48
N ALA A 36 26.92 8.71 -11.36
CA ALA A 36 26.80 7.42 -10.69
C ALA A 36 25.37 7.15 -10.18
N ILE A 37 24.67 8.17 -9.67
CA ILE A 37 23.26 8.08 -9.29
C ILE A 37 22.38 7.80 -10.51
N GLU A 38 22.63 8.47 -11.64
CA GLU A 38 21.89 8.25 -12.88
C GLU A 38 22.09 6.81 -13.41
N ILE A 39 23.33 6.31 -13.41
CA ILE A 39 23.64 4.93 -13.75
C ILE A 39 22.90 3.93 -12.83
N LEU A 40 22.80 4.21 -11.53
CA LEU A 40 22.06 3.37 -10.61
C LEU A 40 20.54 3.39 -10.88
N ARG A 41 19.98 4.54 -11.30
CA ARG A 41 18.58 4.66 -11.73
C ARG A 41 18.31 3.81 -12.98
N GLU A 42 19.18 3.90 -13.99
CA GLU A 42 19.10 3.06 -15.20
C GLU A 42 19.19 1.56 -14.88
N GLN A 43 20.10 1.18 -13.96
CA GLN A 43 20.21 -0.19 -13.49
C GLN A 43 18.94 -0.64 -12.74
N GLY A 44 18.29 0.25 -11.99
CA GLY A 44 17.00 0.00 -11.34
C GLY A 44 15.91 -0.31 -12.36
N LEU A 45 15.81 0.48 -13.43
CA LEU A 45 14.88 0.24 -14.53
C LEU A 45 15.13 -1.13 -15.21
N ALA A 46 16.38 -1.42 -15.53
CA ALA A 46 16.76 -2.70 -16.14
C ALA A 46 16.46 -3.89 -15.19
N ALA A 47 16.67 -3.74 -13.90
CA ALA A 47 16.36 -4.74 -12.89
C ALA A 47 14.85 -4.98 -12.76
N ALA A 48 14.04 -3.92 -12.77
CA ALA A 48 12.58 -3.97 -12.75
C ALA A 48 12.04 -4.72 -13.96
N ASN A 49 12.48 -4.33 -15.18
CA ASN A 49 12.06 -4.97 -16.43
C ASN A 49 12.41 -6.46 -16.46
N LYS A 50 13.60 -6.83 -16.01
CA LYS A 50 14.04 -8.25 -15.95
C LYS A 50 13.20 -9.09 -14.99
N LYS A 51 12.62 -8.48 -13.96
CA LYS A 51 11.85 -9.17 -12.92
C LYS A 51 10.34 -9.08 -13.11
N ALA A 52 9.87 -8.19 -13.99
CA ALA A 52 8.45 -7.90 -14.17
C ALA A 52 7.56 -9.14 -14.45
N GLY A 53 8.13 -10.19 -15.07
CA GLY A 53 7.45 -11.46 -15.34
C GLY A 53 7.42 -12.46 -14.18
N ARG A 54 8.09 -12.17 -13.05
CA ARG A 54 8.08 -13.08 -11.89
C ARG A 54 6.80 -12.90 -11.10
N ILE A 55 6.31 -14.00 -10.51
CA ILE A 55 5.11 -13.99 -9.67
C ILE A 55 5.45 -13.29 -8.36
N ALA A 56 4.68 -12.23 -8.05
CA ALA A 56 4.71 -11.50 -6.79
C ALA A 56 3.35 -11.72 -6.11
N ALA A 57 3.23 -12.78 -5.32
CA ALA A 57 1.98 -13.18 -4.65
C ALA A 57 1.97 -12.80 -3.16
N GLU A 58 3.14 -12.61 -2.58
CA GLU A 58 3.33 -12.14 -1.21
C GLU A 58 3.35 -10.60 -1.18
N GLY A 59 3.60 -10.02 -0.03
CA GLY A 59 3.71 -8.56 0.13
C GLY A 59 2.99 -8.04 1.35
N MET A 60 2.43 -6.82 1.23
CA MET A 60 1.77 -6.14 2.33
C MET A 60 0.57 -5.33 1.85
N VAL A 61 -0.50 -5.38 2.63
CA VAL A 61 -1.58 -4.39 2.61
C VAL A 61 -1.38 -3.43 3.77
N TYR A 62 -1.44 -2.14 3.50
CA TYR A 62 -1.38 -1.09 4.51
C TYR A 62 -2.60 -0.20 4.42
N ALA A 63 -3.30 -0.03 5.54
CA ALA A 63 -4.47 0.84 5.67
C ALA A 63 -4.22 1.86 6.77
N VAL A 64 -4.58 3.11 6.52
CA VAL A 64 -4.37 4.22 7.43
C VAL A 64 -5.45 5.29 7.25
N SER A 65 -5.88 5.89 8.37
CA SER A 65 -6.76 7.06 8.38
C SER A 65 -5.92 8.32 8.57
N PHE A 66 -6.25 9.34 7.80
CA PHE A 66 -5.80 10.74 7.94
C PHE A 66 -7.00 11.58 8.39
N ASP A 67 -6.79 12.88 8.63
CA ASP A 67 -7.84 13.77 9.17
C ASP A 67 -9.12 13.80 8.34
N ASN A 68 -9.00 13.75 7.01
CA ASN A 68 -10.11 13.90 6.05
C ASN A 68 -10.28 12.73 5.08
N CYS A 69 -9.48 11.68 5.21
CA CYS A 69 -9.59 10.51 4.34
C CYS A 69 -9.00 9.27 5.00
N ALA A 70 -9.33 8.10 4.45
CA ALA A 70 -8.59 6.87 4.69
C ALA A 70 -8.10 6.28 3.39
N VAL A 71 -6.95 5.63 3.46
CA VAL A 71 -6.27 5.00 2.32
C VAL A 71 -5.94 3.57 2.66
N VAL A 72 -6.13 2.67 1.70
CA VAL A 72 -5.58 1.32 1.71
C VAL A 72 -4.78 1.09 0.43
N VAL A 73 -3.59 0.56 0.57
CA VAL A 73 -2.69 0.22 -0.54
C VAL A 73 -2.27 -1.24 -0.44
N GLU A 74 -2.10 -1.91 -1.58
CA GLU A 74 -1.56 -3.26 -1.68
C GLU A 74 -0.30 -3.23 -2.54
N VAL A 75 0.82 -3.65 -1.93
CA VAL A 75 2.12 -3.78 -2.60
C VAL A 75 2.56 -5.23 -2.50
N ASN A 76 2.80 -5.85 -3.64
CA ASN A 76 3.19 -7.25 -3.72
C ASN A 76 4.71 -7.40 -3.91
N ALA A 77 5.24 -8.52 -3.39
CA ALA A 77 6.62 -8.96 -3.51
C ALA A 77 6.68 -10.48 -3.80
N GLU A 78 7.86 -11.02 -4.12
CA GLU A 78 8.01 -12.46 -4.39
C GLU A 78 7.94 -13.29 -3.11
N THR A 79 8.46 -12.76 -1.97
CA THR A 79 8.54 -13.50 -0.70
C THR A 79 7.95 -12.72 0.48
N ASP A 80 7.52 -13.46 1.52
CA ASP A 80 7.02 -12.90 2.78
C ASP A 80 8.14 -12.24 3.62
N PHE A 81 9.40 -12.57 3.39
CA PHE A 81 10.55 -11.91 4.03
C PHE A 81 10.63 -10.44 3.64
N VAL A 82 10.34 -10.12 2.38
CA VAL A 82 10.34 -8.75 1.89
C VAL A 82 9.21 -7.94 2.53
N ALA A 83 8.05 -8.54 2.76
CA ALA A 83 6.92 -7.88 3.43
C ALA A 83 7.27 -7.38 4.86
N LYS A 84 8.30 -7.95 5.48
CA LYS A 84 8.81 -7.56 6.80
C LYS A 84 10.06 -6.69 6.74
N ASN A 85 10.58 -6.39 5.54
CA ASN A 85 11.75 -5.55 5.36
C ASN A 85 11.39 -4.08 5.59
N ASP A 86 12.16 -3.37 6.43
CA ASP A 86 11.88 -1.99 6.80
C ASP A 86 11.74 -1.06 5.58
N LYS A 87 12.61 -1.21 4.56
CA LYS A 87 12.54 -0.38 3.34
C LYS A 87 11.25 -0.61 2.55
N PHE A 88 10.78 -1.85 2.48
CA PHE A 88 9.53 -2.19 1.83
C PHE A 88 8.33 -1.63 2.61
N VAL A 89 8.35 -1.77 3.93
CA VAL A 89 7.32 -1.22 4.82
C VAL A 89 7.27 0.29 4.74
N ASP A 90 8.43 0.96 4.76
CA ASP A 90 8.53 2.42 4.66
C ASP A 90 8.07 2.93 3.28
N PHE A 91 8.44 2.24 2.20
CA PHE A 91 7.93 2.54 0.86
C PHE A 91 6.40 2.45 0.83
N THR A 92 5.82 1.36 1.37
CA THR A 92 4.35 1.15 1.38
C THR A 92 3.63 2.22 2.21
N LYS A 93 4.18 2.64 3.34
CA LYS A 93 3.65 3.73 4.17
C LYS A 93 3.72 5.09 3.46
N ASN A 94 4.83 5.38 2.81
CA ASN A 94 4.99 6.62 2.04
C ASN A 94 4.06 6.63 0.82
N LEU A 95 3.85 5.48 0.17
CA LEU A 95 2.89 5.33 -0.91
C LEU A 95 1.48 5.69 -0.45
N ALA A 96 1.05 5.23 0.74
CA ALA A 96 -0.26 5.57 1.28
C ALA A 96 -0.40 7.08 1.54
N LYS A 97 0.67 7.77 1.95
CA LYS A 97 0.66 9.25 2.08
C LYS A 97 0.50 9.93 0.72
N VAL A 98 1.24 9.47 -0.30
CA VAL A 98 1.09 10.03 -1.66
C VAL A 98 -0.33 9.87 -2.17
N VAL A 99 -0.96 8.70 -1.95
CA VAL A 99 -2.38 8.49 -2.32
C VAL A 99 -3.31 9.43 -1.55
N ALA A 100 -3.04 9.69 -0.26
CA ALA A 100 -3.85 10.61 0.54
C ALA A 100 -3.75 12.05 0.03
N ASP A 101 -2.54 12.51 -0.28
CA ASP A 101 -2.23 13.89 -0.62
C ASP A 101 -2.60 14.22 -2.08
N GLU A 102 -2.27 13.34 -3.04
CA GLU A 102 -2.39 13.60 -4.48
C GLU A 102 -3.70 13.07 -5.09
N ASN A 103 -4.41 12.15 -4.40
CA ASN A 103 -5.66 11.53 -4.85
C ASN A 103 -5.62 11.05 -6.31
N PRO A 104 -4.66 10.21 -6.69
CA PRO A 104 -4.53 9.74 -8.07
C PRO A 104 -5.74 8.92 -8.50
N ALA A 105 -6.08 8.97 -9.80
CA ALA A 105 -7.25 8.27 -10.34
C ALA A 105 -7.06 6.75 -10.40
N ASP A 106 -5.84 6.31 -10.66
CA ASP A 106 -5.45 4.90 -10.80
C ASP A 106 -3.98 4.66 -10.48
N VAL A 107 -3.53 3.42 -10.60
CA VAL A 107 -2.13 3.04 -10.30
C VAL A 107 -1.16 3.71 -11.27
N GLU A 108 -1.52 3.92 -12.53
CA GLU A 108 -0.65 4.56 -13.52
C GLU A 108 -0.42 6.04 -13.15
N ALA A 109 -1.47 6.76 -12.81
CA ALA A 109 -1.37 8.12 -12.29
C ALA A 109 -0.57 8.18 -10.98
N LEU A 110 -0.78 7.22 -10.06
CA LEU A 110 -0.02 7.13 -8.81
C LEU A 110 1.48 6.97 -9.08
N MET A 111 1.89 6.16 -10.06
CA MET A 111 3.31 5.97 -10.38
C MET A 111 3.99 7.26 -10.86
N ALA A 112 3.24 8.20 -11.44
CA ALA A 112 3.74 9.50 -11.87
C ALA A 112 3.78 10.56 -10.75
N CYS A 113 3.11 10.32 -9.61
CA CYS A 113 3.09 11.24 -8.48
C CYS A 113 4.48 11.41 -7.85
N LYS A 114 4.70 12.57 -7.21
CA LYS A 114 5.96 12.87 -6.54
C LYS A 114 6.14 12.03 -5.27
N MET A 115 7.32 11.42 -5.10
CA MET A 115 7.74 10.74 -3.88
C MET A 115 9.22 11.02 -3.62
N GLY A 116 9.52 11.80 -2.58
CA GLY A 116 10.90 12.25 -2.30
C GLY A 116 11.44 13.14 -3.41
N ASP A 117 12.63 12.83 -3.91
CA ASP A 117 13.31 13.61 -4.97
C ASP A 117 12.91 13.17 -6.40
N GLY A 118 12.05 12.18 -6.53
CA GLY A 118 11.60 11.63 -7.81
C GLY A 118 10.11 11.31 -7.82
N THR A 119 9.74 10.34 -8.64
CA THR A 119 8.38 9.80 -8.73
C THR A 119 8.23 8.52 -7.89
N VAL A 120 6.99 8.08 -7.69
CA VAL A 120 6.69 6.76 -7.11
C VAL A 120 7.35 5.64 -7.93
N ASP A 121 7.35 5.76 -9.26
CA ASP A 121 7.99 4.82 -10.17
C ASP A 121 9.51 4.76 -9.96
N ASP A 122 10.16 5.91 -9.78
CA ASP A 122 11.61 5.97 -9.47
C ASP A 122 11.92 5.32 -8.13
N ALA A 123 11.12 5.61 -7.11
CA ALA A 123 11.28 5.02 -5.78
C ALA A 123 11.07 3.49 -5.79
N LEU A 124 10.08 3.00 -6.56
CA LEU A 124 9.83 1.57 -6.74
C LEU A 124 11.01 0.87 -7.44
N LYS A 125 11.55 1.45 -8.52
CA LYS A 125 12.71 0.92 -9.23
C LYS A 125 13.96 0.88 -8.36
N ALA A 126 14.18 1.91 -7.56
CA ALA A 126 15.27 1.94 -6.59
C ALA A 126 15.11 0.83 -5.54
N LEU A 127 13.88 0.62 -5.04
CA LEU A 127 13.58 -0.45 -4.09
C LEU A 127 13.83 -1.84 -4.70
N ILE A 128 13.40 -2.08 -5.95
CA ILE A 128 13.64 -3.34 -6.68
C ILE A 128 15.14 -3.61 -6.88
N LEU A 129 15.94 -2.56 -7.13
CA LEU A 129 17.38 -2.69 -7.26
C LEU A 129 18.04 -3.12 -5.94
N VAL A 130 17.57 -2.59 -4.83
CA VAL A 130 18.10 -2.90 -3.48
C VAL A 130 17.65 -4.26 -2.99
N ILE A 131 16.36 -4.54 -3.05
CA ILE A 131 15.74 -5.79 -2.52
C ILE A 131 15.99 -6.97 -3.45
N LYS A 132 16.09 -6.71 -4.77
CA LYS A 132 16.34 -7.72 -5.81
C LYS A 132 15.20 -8.71 -6.02
N GLU A 133 13.98 -8.32 -5.65
CA GLU A 133 12.74 -9.03 -5.96
C GLU A 133 11.85 -8.22 -6.89
N ASN A 134 10.87 -8.89 -7.53
CA ASN A 134 9.79 -8.23 -8.23
C ASN A 134 8.84 -7.60 -7.20
N ILE A 135 8.69 -6.29 -7.25
CA ILE A 135 7.79 -5.55 -6.37
C ILE A 135 6.81 -4.79 -7.25
N LYS A 136 5.53 -4.85 -6.92
CA LYS A 136 4.45 -4.19 -7.69
C LYS A 136 3.47 -3.49 -6.76
N VAL A 137 3.14 -2.26 -7.08
CA VAL A 137 1.93 -1.60 -6.57
C VAL A 137 0.75 -2.23 -7.30
N ARG A 138 -0.08 -2.98 -6.60
CA ARG A 138 -1.18 -3.72 -7.22
C ARG A 138 -2.43 -2.89 -7.36
N ARG A 139 -2.83 -2.24 -6.28
CA ARG A 139 -4.06 -1.45 -6.19
C ARG A 139 -4.05 -0.57 -4.95
N PHE A 140 -4.94 0.40 -4.94
CA PHE A 140 -5.25 1.21 -3.77
C PHE A 140 -6.72 1.61 -3.78
N ALA A 141 -7.21 2.08 -2.62
CA ALA A 141 -8.46 2.80 -2.52
C ALA A 141 -8.30 3.97 -1.53
N ARG A 142 -9.04 5.06 -1.78
CA ARG A 142 -9.10 6.25 -0.96
C ARG A 142 -10.55 6.66 -0.78
N TYR A 143 -10.97 6.87 0.47
CA TYR A 143 -12.26 7.42 0.81
C TYR A 143 -12.10 8.73 1.55
N GLU A 144 -12.88 9.74 1.18
CA GLU A 144 -12.92 11.04 1.83
C GLU A 144 -14.00 11.10 2.90
N GLY A 145 -13.78 11.93 3.93
CA GLY A 145 -14.68 12.16 5.04
C GLY A 145 -14.33 11.34 6.27
N HIS A 146 -15.32 11.06 7.11
CA HIS A 146 -15.11 10.34 8.36
C HIS A 146 -14.86 8.86 8.12
N CYS A 147 -13.62 8.45 8.30
CA CYS A 147 -13.18 7.11 7.98
C CYS A 147 -12.45 6.44 9.14
N ALA A 148 -12.48 5.10 9.16
CA ALA A 148 -11.63 4.29 10.01
C ALA A 148 -10.81 3.32 9.16
N ALA A 149 -9.63 2.95 9.65
CA ALA A 149 -8.74 1.99 9.02
C ALA A 149 -8.33 0.89 9.99
N TYR A 150 -8.15 -0.31 9.45
CA TYR A 150 -7.66 -1.47 10.23
C TYR A 150 -6.75 -2.33 9.38
N VAL A 151 -5.65 -2.80 9.97
CA VAL A 151 -4.72 -3.77 9.36
C VAL A 151 -4.68 -5.01 10.23
N HIS A 152 -4.91 -6.17 9.64
CA HIS A 152 -4.88 -7.47 10.30
C HIS A 152 -3.71 -8.33 9.82
N GLY A 153 -3.22 -9.21 10.71
CA GLY A 153 -2.23 -10.22 10.37
C GLY A 153 -0.88 -9.65 9.87
N GLY A 154 -0.48 -8.49 10.41
CA GLY A 154 0.79 -7.86 10.02
C GLY A 154 0.82 -7.36 8.57
N GLY A 155 -0.33 -7.05 7.98
CA GLY A 155 -0.43 -6.56 6.61
C GLY A 155 -1.01 -7.58 5.61
N THR A 156 -1.60 -8.68 6.08
CA THR A 156 -2.29 -9.63 5.20
C THR A 156 -3.67 -9.12 4.77
N HIS A 157 -4.35 -8.37 5.64
CA HIS A 157 -5.64 -7.75 5.36
C HIS A 157 -5.61 -6.29 5.74
N GLY A 158 -6.14 -5.43 4.89
CA GLY A 158 -6.34 -4.01 5.17
C GLY A 158 -7.77 -3.61 4.85
N VAL A 159 -8.38 -2.85 5.74
CA VAL A 159 -9.76 -2.39 5.63
C VAL A 159 -9.80 -0.89 5.86
N ILE A 160 -10.55 -0.20 5.02
CA ILE A 160 -10.99 1.17 5.28
C ILE A 160 -12.51 1.21 5.25
N VAL A 161 -13.11 1.96 6.18
CA VAL A 161 -14.56 2.14 6.29
C VAL A 161 -14.86 3.62 6.30
N LYS A 162 -15.78 4.05 5.45
CA LYS A 162 -16.32 5.41 5.44
C LYS A 162 -17.67 5.43 6.13
N PHE A 163 -17.87 6.43 6.97
CA PHE A 163 -19.10 6.66 7.72
C PHE A 163 -19.80 7.95 7.23
N GLU A 164 -21.09 7.87 6.99
CA GLU A 164 -21.93 9.04 6.79
C GLU A 164 -22.45 9.50 8.15
N THR A 165 -21.79 10.50 8.73
CA THR A 165 -22.12 11.05 10.05
C THR A 165 -21.79 12.54 10.09
N SER A 166 -22.25 13.24 11.12
CA SER A 166 -21.94 14.66 11.34
C SER A 166 -20.59 14.85 12.03
N ASP A 167 -19.98 16.03 11.84
CA ASP A 167 -18.66 16.35 12.38
C ASP A 167 -18.64 16.30 13.91
N ASP A 168 -19.72 16.68 14.59
CA ASP A 168 -19.84 16.63 16.05
C ASP A 168 -19.90 15.20 16.58
N VAL A 169 -20.43 14.24 15.82
CA VAL A 169 -20.40 12.82 16.16
C VAL A 169 -19.02 12.25 15.89
N ALA A 170 -18.42 12.57 14.76
CA ALA A 170 -17.10 12.09 14.37
C ALA A 170 -15.98 12.61 15.30
N ALA A 171 -16.14 13.78 15.90
CA ALA A 171 -15.20 14.36 16.85
C ALA A 171 -15.21 13.69 18.24
N LYS A 172 -16.17 12.82 18.53
CA LYS A 172 -16.22 12.10 19.83
C LYS A 172 -15.16 11.01 19.90
N ALA A 173 -14.54 10.88 21.06
CA ALA A 173 -13.51 9.86 21.30
C ALA A 173 -14.04 8.43 21.06
N GLU A 174 -15.32 8.19 21.37
CA GLU A 174 -15.96 6.90 21.16
C GLU A 174 -16.12 6.55 19.68
N PHE A 175 -16.20 7.55 18.78
CA PHE A 175 -16.30 7.30 17.36
C PHE A 175 -15.07 6.60 16.79
N ALA A 176 -13.87 6.98 17.22
CA ALA A 176 -12.62 6.35 16.78
C ALA A 176 -12.57 4.85 17.19
N ALA A 177 -13.00 4.53 18.43
CA ALA A 177 -13.08 3.16 18.91
C ALA A 177 -14.12 2.36 18.12
N PHE A 178 -15.34 2.91 17.97
CA PHE A 178 -16.42 2.31 17.19
C PHE A 178 -16.00 2.05 15.72
N GLY A 179 -15.39 3.03 15.07
CA GLY A 179 -14.94 2.91 13.69
C GLY A 179 -13.91 1.77 13.51
N LYS A 180 -12.99 1.64 14.47
CA LYS A 180 -12.02 0.56 14.48
C LYS A 180 -12.68 -0.81 14.68
N ASP A 181 -13.66 -0.91 15.59
CA ASP A 181 -14.39 -2.16 15.83
C ASP A 181 -15.18 -2.60 14.60
N ILE A 182 -15.82 -1.66 13.90
CA ILE A 182 -16.49 -1.95 12.62
C ILE A 182 -15.48 -2.43 11.58
N ALA A 183 -14.33 -1.76 11.43
CA ALA A 183 -13.31 -2.18 10.48
C ALA A 183 -12.74 -3.57 10.80
N MET A 184 -12.57 -3.92 12.09
CA MET A 184 -12.21 -5.27 12.52
C MET A 184 -13.28 -6.29 12.17
N GLN A 185 -14.56 -5.96 12.39
CA GLN A 185 -15.69 -6.84 12.04
C GLN A 185 -15.76 -7.06 10.53
N VAL A 186 -15.54 -6.03 9.72
CA VAL A 186 -15.48 -6.13 8.25
C VAL A 186 -14.33 -7.05 7.83
N ALA A 187 -13.14 -6.93 8.46
CA ALA A 187 -12.01 -7.83 8.19
C ALA A 187 -12.33 -9.30 8.52
N ALA A 188 -13.04 -9.54 9.63
CA ALA A 188 -13.36 -10.89 10.09
C ALA A 188 -14.50 -11.52 9.26
N ALA A 189 -15.56 -10.77 8.97
CA ALA A 189 -16.75 -11.26 8.27
C ALA A 189 -16.60 -11.27 6.75
N ASN A 190 -15.69 -10.45 6.20
CA ASN A 190 -15.49 -10.26 4.75
C ASN A 190 -16.83 -10.14 3.98
N PRO A 191 -17.69 -9.18 4.32
CA PRO A 191 -19.03 -9.07 3.76
C PRO A 191 -19.00 -8.85 2.26
N SER A 192 -19.86 -9.55 1.53
CA SER A 192 -19.95 -9.49 0.07
C SER A 192 -20.76 -8.29 -0.43
N TYR A 193 -21.62 -7.74 0.42
CA TYR A 193 -22.55 -6.67 0.08
C TYR A 193 -22.52 -5.58 1.15
N LEU A 194 -22.72 -4.34 0.73
CA LEU A 194 -22.76 -3.18 1.63
C LEU A 194 -24.13 -3.01 2.28
N ASN A 195 -25.21 -3.12 1.47
CA ASN A 195 -26.59 -2.94 1.88
C ASN A 195 -27.44 -4.15 1.48
N GLU A 196 -28.61 -4.29 2.09
CA GLU A 196 -29.57 -5.31 1.72
C GLU A 196 -30.06 -5.16 0.27
N SER A 197 -30.17 -3.92 -0.23
CA SER A 197 -30.53 -3.62 -1.62
C SER A 197 -29.53 -4.09 -2.66
N ASP A 198 -28.28 -4.34 -2.25
CA ASP A 198 -27.21 -4.77 -3.14
C ASP A 198 -27.18 -6.31 -3.27
N VAL A 199 -27.97 -7.01 -2.43
CA VAL A 199 -28.03 -8.47 -2.41
C VAL A 199 -28.99 -8.96 -3.52
N PRO A 200 -28.53 -9.81 -4.46
CA PRO A 200 -29.42 -10.41 -5.45
C PRO A 200 -30.57 -11.18 -4.81
N GLU A 201 -31.77 -11.13 -5.41
CA GLU A 201 -32.98 -11.73 -4.84
C GLU A 201 -32.86 -13.24 -4.63
N ASP A 202 -32.17 -13.95 -5.50
CA ASP A 202 -31.91 -15.38 -5.39
C ASP A 202 -31.02 -15.73 -4.19
N VAL A 203 -29.99 -14.90 -3.91
CA VAL A 203 -29.13 -15.05 -2.73
C VAL A 203 -29.92 -14.76 -1.47
N LEU A 204 -30.74 -13.70 -1.47
CA LEU A 204 -31.58 -13.34 -0.33
C LEU A 204 -32.65 -14.43 -0.03
N ALA A 205 -33.25 -15.02 -1.08
CA ALA A 205 -34.21 -16.09 -0.94
C ALA A 205 -33.60 -17.36 -0.35
N LYS A 206 -32.36 -17.69 -0.79
CA LYS A 206 -31.60 -18.85 -0.26
C LYS A 206 -31.25 -18.63 1.22
N GLU A 207 -30.70 -17.49 1.60
CA GLU A 207 -30.37 -17.17 2.98
C GLU A 207 -31.59 -17.13 3.91
N LYS A 208 -32.74 -16.60 3.44
CA LYS A 208 -34.01 -16.65 4.18
C LYS A 208 -34.55 -18.08 4.35
N GLY A 209 -34.30 -18.96 3.38
CA GLY A 209 -34.65 -20.39 3.47
C GLY A 209 -33.83 -21.11 4.54
N ASP A 210 -32.55 -20.82 4.63
CA ASP A 210 -31.63 -21.46 5.57
C ASP A 210 -31.78 -20.91 7.00
N ARG A 211 -32.26 -19.66 7.17
CA ARG A 211 -32.38 -18.95 8.48
C ARG A 211 -33.81 -19.01 9.05
N LYS A 212 -34.52 -20.07 8.97
CA LYS A 212 -35.84 -20.19 9.64
C LYS A 212 -35.85 -20.02 11.17
N SER A 213 -34.70 -19.73 11.81
CA SER A 213 -34.59 -19.70 13.28
C SER A 213 -33.93 -18.51 13.95
N THR A 214 -33.46 -17.42 13.25
CA THR A 214 -32.78 -16.34 13.98
C THR A 214 -33.19 -14.95 13.47
N ARG A 215 -33.90 -14.18 14.30
CA ARG A 215 -34.20 -12.75 14.11
C ARG A 215 -33.01 -11.91 14.59
N LEU A 216 -32.42 -11.13 13.69
CA LEU A 216 -31.53 -10.01 14.05
C LEU A 216 -32.17 -8.69 13.60
N ASN A 217 -32.27 -7.76 14.55
CA ASN A 217 -32.75 -6.40 14.33
C ASN A 217 -31.53 -5.51 14.12
N SER A 218 -31.38 -4.85 12.96
CA SER A 218 -30.29 -3.90 12.70
C SER A 218 -30.87 -2.56 12.27
N SER A 219 -30.47 -1.50 12.98
CA SER A 219 -30.67 -0.12 12.56
C SER A 219 -29.59 0.26 11.54
N HIS A 220 -30.00 0.82 10.39
CA HIS A 220 -29.10 1.11 9.29
C HIS A 220 -28.43 2.49 9.45
N SER A 221 -27.12 2.49 9.66
CA SER A 221 -26.26 3.60 9.26
C SER A 221 -25.65 3.29 7.90
N LYS A 222 -25.53 4.28 7.00
CA LYS A 222 -24.89 4.09 5.71
C LYS A 222 -23.39 4.02 5.89
N ILE A 223 -22.79 2.89 5.50
CA ILE A 223 -21.37 2.59 5.63
C ILE A 223 -20.88 2.17 4.25
N SER A 224 -19.77 2.75 3.79
CA SER A 224 -19.02 2.26 2.63
C SER A 224 -17.68 1.73 3.09
N TYR A 225 -17.21 0.62 2.53
CA TYR A 225 -15.93 0.04 2.92
C TYR A 225 -15.14 -0.50 1.71
N ALA A 226 -13.81 -0.57 1.85
CA ALA A 226 -12.94 -1.31 0.97
C ALA A 226 -12.10 -2.29 1.79
N VAL A 227 -12.05 -3.55 1.36
CA VAL A 227 -11.27 -4.61 1.98
C VAL A 227 -10.25 -5.12 0.97
N PHE A 228 -8.97 -5.07 1.33
CA PHE A 228 -7.90 -5.69 0.57
C PHE A 228 -7.33 -6.86 1.35
N CYS A 229 -7.24 -8.01 0.69
CA CYS A 229 -6.63 -9.22 1.22
C CYS A 229 -5.54 -9.68 0.25
N LEU A 230 -4.35 -9.99 0.77
CA LEU A 230 -3.32 -10.70 0.04
C LEU A 230 -3.78 -12.14 -0.17
N LYS A 231 -3.67 -12.63 -1.39
CA LYS A 231 -4.00 -14.02 -1.75
C LYS A 231 -2.74 -14.76 -2.12
#